data_21f62f0da75ae82aa5dd1dbcdb9e5dc3
#
_entry.id   21f62f0da75ae82aa5dd1dbcdb9e5dc3
#
_cell.length_a   1.000
_cell.length_b   1.000
_cell.length_c   1.000
_cell.angle_alpha   90.00
_cell.angle_beta   90.00
_cell.angle_gamma   90.00
#
_symmetry.space_group_name_H-M   'P 1'
#
loop_
_entity.id
_entity.type
_entity.pdbx_description
1 polymer ?
#
loop_
_entity_poly.entity_id
_entity_poly.type
_entity_poly.pdbx_seq_one_letter_code
_entity_poly.pdbx_strand_id
1 'polypeptide(L)'
;KFRWAGPDELVFSPSQPLTPATKYTASIKSVVLRFSEYNSVKNGDKISFNTSALEMGNAQVIWIGESSTSAVPQVDLFFNYKVNPEDLKNILKVEVEGKKTEFNLITISPDNKVSLRLNGLKAEDKDLDAVVTIESGLKPVKGNMTADAFKMPVTISSPYVLSVQNLEAEHDGTEGIVKVTTNQQLTGESLKSFVKF
;
A
#
# COMPACT_ATOMS: atom_id res chain seq x y z
N LYS A 1 -5.28 27.52 -9.86
CA LYS A 1 -5.49 28.34 -11.08
C LYS A 1 -6.67 27.77 -11.85
N PHE A 2 -7.38 28.66 -12.58
CA PHE A 2 -8.44 28.27 -13.49
C PHE A 2 -7.98 28.52 -14.93
N ARG A 3 -8.34 27.64 -15.83
CA ARG A 3 -8.15 27.85 -17.28
C ARG A 3 -9.31 27.25 -18.06
N TRP A 4 -9.69 27.87 -19.14
CA TRP A 4 -10.61 27.28 -20.11
C TRP A 4 -9.83 26.28 -20.98
N ALA A 5 -10.34 25.06 -21.08
CA ALA A 5 -9.81 24.03 -21.97
C ALA A 5 -10.62 23.91 -23.26
N GLY A 6 -11.84 24.42 -23.25
CA GLY A 6 -12.78 24.50 -24.37
C GLY A 6 -13.82 25.60 -24.14
N PRO A 7 -14.79 25.77 -25.02
CA PRO A 7 -15.83 26.81 -24.89
C PRO A 7 -16.74 26.59 -23.68
N ASP A 8 -16.85 25.37 -23.20
CA ASP A 8 -17.74 24.90 -22.13
C ASP A 8 -17.01 24.13 -21.02
N GLU A 9 -15.67 24.05 -21.10
CA GLU A 9 -14.85 23.29 -20.15
C GLU A 9 -13.93 24.20 -19.35
N LEU A 10 -14.20 24.33 -18.04
CA LEU A 10 -13.34 25.04 -17.09
C LEU A 10 -12.54 24.07 -16.24
N VAL A 11 -11.21 24.12 -16.37
CA VAL A 11 -10.28 23.28 -15.60
C VAL A 11 -9.76 24.07 -14.40
N PHE A 12 -9.89 23.46 -13.23
CA PHE A 12 -9.28 23.94 -11.99
C PHE A 12 -8.02 23.14 -11.67
N SER A 13 -6.89 23.82 -11.54
CA SER A 13 -5.65 23.25 -11.07
C SER A 13 -5.32 23.85 -9.70
N PRO A 14 -5.38 23.08 -8.60
CA PRO A 14 -5.01 23.56 -7.28
C PRO A 14 -3.53 23.93 -7.23
N SER A 15 -3.17 24.88 -6.36
CA SER A 15 -1.77 25.30 -6.16
C SER A 15 -0.96 24.27 -5.37
N GLN A 16 -1.64 23.42 -4.62
CA GLN A 16 -1.06 22.30 -3.89
C GLN A 16 -1.84 21.04 -4.26
N PRO A 17 -1.20 19.85 -4.23
CA PRO A 17 -1.90 18.58 -4.42
C PRO A 17 -3.08 18.43 -3.45
N LEU A 18 -4.16 17.88 -3.94
CA LEU A 18 -5.29 17.53 -3.09
C LEU A 18 -4.86 16.43 -2.09
N THR A 19 -5.37 16.53 -0.86
CA THR A 19 -5.12 15.51 0.17
C THR A 19 -5.71 14.17 -0.29
N PRO A 20 -4.98 13.05 -0.17
CA PRO A 20 -5.49 11.72 -0.50
C PRO A 20 -6.65 11.32 0.41
N ALA A 21 -7.43 10.33 0.00
CA ALA A 21 -8.55 9.76 0.74
C ALA A 21 -9.43 10.84 1.40
N THR A 22 -9.79 11.87 0.63
CA THR A 22 -10.51 13.04 1.12
C THR A 22 -11.69 13.37 0.23
N LYS A 23 -12.84 13.59 0.86
CA LYS A 23 -14.03 14.09 0.19
C LYS A 23 -13.94 15.61 0.07
N TYR A 24 -14.06 16.10 -1.15
CA TYR A 24 -14.13 17.52 -1.50
C TYR A 24 -15.50 17.90 -2.00
N THR A 25 -15.87 19.15 -1.77
CA THR A 25 -17.06 19.75 -2.36
C THR A 25 -16.68 21.05 -3.04
N ALA A 26 -17.01 21.14 -4.31
CA ALA A 26 -16.91 22.38 -5.09
C ALA A 26 -18.29 23.00 -5.24
N SER A 27 -18.36 24.32 -5.29
CA SER A 27 -19.59 25.05 -5.58
C SER A 27 -19.33 26.21 -6.53
N ILE A 28 -20.23 26.41 -7.47
CA ILE A 28 -20.23 27.58 -8.34
C ILE A 28 -21.12 28.63 -7.68
N LYS A 29 -20.53 29.73 -7.26
CA LYS A 29 -21.26 30.83 -6.64
C LYS A 29 -21.92 31.71 -7.71
N SER A 30 -23.05 32.29 -7.38
CA SER A 30 -23.82 33.20 -8.28
C SER A 30 -23.01 34.40 -8.80
N VAL A 31 -21.90 34.74 -8.16
CA VAL A 31 -20.99 35.79 -8.63
C VAL A 31 -20.45 35.53 -10.05
N VAL A 32 -20.39 34.26 -10.49
CA VAL A 32 -19.98 33.93 -11.86
C VAL A 32 -20.92 34.49 -12.90
N LEU A 33 -22.18 34.75 -12.53
CA LEU A 33 -23.22 35.29 -13.43
C LEU A 33 -23.10 36.80 -13.69
N ARG A 34 -22.25 37.53 -12.91
CA ARG A 34 -22.13 38.99 -13.04
C ARG A 34 -21.72 39.47 -14.42
N PHE A 35 -21.06 38.63 -15.19
CA PHE A 35 -20.55 38.94 -16.52
C PHE A 35 -21.20 38.07 -17.61
N SER A 36 -22.36 37.54 -17.36
CA SER A 36 -23.12 36.68 -18.28
C SER A 36 -24.57 37.22 -18.42
N GLU A 37 -25.23 36.79 -19.44
CA GLU A 37 -26.68 37.07 -19.66
C GLU A 37 -27.57 36.07 -18.90
N TYR A 38 -26.95 35.08 -18.18
CA TYR A 38 -27.67 34.09 -17.42
C TYR A 38 -28.04 34.62 -16.04
N ASN A 39 -29.18 34.18 -15.52
CA ASN A 39 -29.70 34.57 -14.20
C ASN A 39 -29.67 33.48 -13.16
N SER A 40 -29.34 32.24 -13.54
CA SER A 40 -29.27 31.09 -12.62
C SER A 40 -28.24 30.06 -13.06
N VAL A 41 -27.73 29.30 -12.08
CA VAL A 41 -26.89 28.10 -12.28
C VAL A 41 -27.69 26.90 -11.83
N LYS A 42 -27.87 25.91 -12.69
CA LYS A 42 -28.46 24.61 -12.33
C LYS A 42 -27.34 23.59 -12.12
N ASN A 43 -27.51 22.69 -11.15
CA ASN A 43 -26.60 21.59 -10.82
C ASN A 43 -25.15 22.00 -10.48
N GLY A 44 -24.92 23.28 -10.15
CA GLY A 44 -23.60 23.81 -9.84
C GLY A 44 -23.41 24.25 -8.39
N ASP A 45 -24.45 24.16 -7.56
CA ASP A 45 -24.45 24.60 -6.18
C ASP A 45 -23.61 23.70 -5.26
N LYS A 46 -23.54 22.39 -5.55
CA LYS A 46 -22.64 21.45 -4.87
C LYS A 46 -22.24 20.30 -5.77
N ILE A 47 -20.97 20.22 -6.08
CA ILE A 47 -20.35 19.10 -6.78
C ILE A 47 -19.39 18.41 -5.80
N SER A 48 -19.67 17.15 -5.46
CA SER A 48 -18.78 16.39 -4.55
C SER A 48 -17.96 15.38 -5.34
N PHE A 49 -16.68 15.27 -4.99
CA PHE A 49 -15.77 14.28 -5.52
C PHE A 49 -14.81 13.81 -4.42
N ASN A 50 -14.23 12.64 -4.60
CA ASN A 50 -13.25 12.07 -3.69
C ASN A 50 -11.91 11.93 -4.40
N THR A 51 -10.82 12.16 -3.66
CA THR A 51 -9.51 11.67 -4.08
C THR A 51 -9.41 10.17 -3.81
N SER A 52 -8.43 9.49 -4.44
CA SER A 52 -8.25 8.04 -4.32
C SER A 52 -8.28 7.58 -2.86
N ALA A 53 -9.01 6.51 -2.60
CA ALA A 53 -9.10 5.90 -1.28
C ALA A 53 -7.77 5.25 -0.85
N LEU A 54 -7.65 4.91 0.43
CA LEU A 54 -6.57 4.04 0.91
C LEU A 54 -6.80 2.62 0.37
N GLU A 55 -5.76 2.06 -0.22
CA GLU A 55 -5.76 0.72 -0.78
C GLU A 55 -4.53 -0.05 -0.32
N MET A 56 -4.69 -1.34 -0.04
CA MET A 56 -3.61 -2.28 0.13
C MET A 56 -3.36 -2.98 -1.21
N GLY A 57 -2.22 -2.67 -1.82
CA GLY A 57 -1.91 -3.16 -3.17
C GLY A 57 -1.34 -4.57 -3.17
N ASN A 58 -0.51 -4.91 -2.19
CA ASN A 58 0.21 -6.18 -2.14
C ASN A 58 0.60 -6.55 -0.71
N ALA A 59 0.84 -7.83 -0.48
CA ALA A 59 1.51 -8.37 0.70
C ALA A 59 2.57 -9.39 0.26
N GLN A 60 3.75 -9.34 0.86
CA GLN A 60 4.86 -10.24 0.58
C GLN A 60 5.31 -10.91 1.86
N VAL A 61 5.78 -12.15 1.77
CA VAL A 61 6.35 -12.88 2.90
C VAL A 61 7.79 -13.21 2.60
N ILE A 62 8.67 -12.89 3.54
CA ILE A 62 10.08 -13.24 3.51
C ILE A 62 10.48 -13.88 4.83
N TRP A 63 11.40 -14.82 4.79
CA TRP A 63 12.01 -15.39 5.98
C TRP A 63 13.22 -14.55 6.39
N ILE A 64 13.22 -14.09 7.65
CA ILE A 64 14.29 -13.28 8.23
C ILE A 64 15.01 -14.11 9.28
N GLY A 65 16.32 -14.27 9.13
CA GLY A 65 17.15 -15.01 10.09
C GLY A 65 18.49 -15.42 9.50
N GLU A 66 19.35 -16.00 10.35
CA GLU A 66 20.68 -16.45 9.96
C GLU A 66 20.68 -17.82 9.25
N SER A 67 19.62 -18.61 9.48
CA SER A 67 19.45 -19.92 8.86
C SER A 67 17.96 -20.28 8.77
N SER A 68 17.62 -21.31 7.97
CA SER A 68 16.25 -21.80 7.83
C SER A 68 15.63 -22.28 9.15
N THR A 69 16.45 -22.76 10.09
CA THR A 69 16.00 -23.25 11.40
C THR A 69 15.76 -22.15 12.43
N SER A 70 16.39 -20.99 12.26
CA SER A 70 16.23 -19.80 13.13
C SER A 70 15.45 -18.67 12.46
N ALA A 71 15.03 -18.87 11.22
CA ALA A 71 14.29 -17.86 10.48
C ALA A 71 12.85 -17.71 11.00
N VAL A 72 12.35 -16.48 10.95
CA VAL A 72 10.96 -16.16 11.26
C VAL A 72 10.31 -15.48 10.05
N PRO A 73 9.05 -15.81 9.73
CA PRO A 73 8.39 -15.20 8.59
C PRO A 73 7.98 -13.75 8.93
N GLN A 74 8.35 -12.84 8.05
CA GLN A 74 7.95 -11.44 8.06
C GLN A 74 6.98 -11.21 6.91
N VAL A 75 5.85 -10.61 7.23
CA VAL A 75 4.87 -10.16 6.23
C VAL A 75 5.05 -8.66 6.04
N ASP A 76 5.25 -8.24 4.81
CA ASP A 76 5.32 -6.85 4.39
C ASP A 76 4.03 -6.47 3.66
N LEU A 77 3.29 -5.51 4.22
CA LEU A 77 2.06 -4.97 3.66
C LEU A 77 2.34 -3.65 2.95
N PHE A 78 1.90 -3.52 1.71
CA PHE A 78 2.13 -2.32 0.90
C PHE A 78 0.83 -1.57 0.65
N PHE A 79 0.82 -0.29 1.01
CA PHE A 79 -0.29 0.62 0.84
C PHE A 79 0.05 1.72 -0.17
N ASN A 80 -0.96 2.25 -0.85
CA ASN A 80 -0.78 3.41 -1.74
C ASN A 80 -0.48 4.71 -1.00
N TYR A 81 -0.80 4.79 0.31
CA TYR A 81 -0.52 5.94 1.18
C TYR A 81 0.06 5.49 2.51
N LYS A 82 0.78 6.40 3.19
CA LYS A 82 1.30 6.15 4.53
C LYS A 82 0.17 5.93 5.52
N VAL A 83 0.29 4.87 6.31
CA VAL A 83 -0.58 4.53 7.44
C VAL A 83 0.20 4.57 8.74
N ASN A 84 -0.49 4.79 9.85
CA ASN A 84 0.12 4.70 11.18
C ASN A 84 0.07 3.23 11.63
N PRO A 85 1.21 2.57 11.89
CA PRO A 85 1.23 1.17 12.31
C PRO A 85 0.43 0.90 13.58
N GLU A 86 0.35 1.87 14.50
CA GLU A 86 -0.44 1.72 15.73
C GLU A 86 -1.93 1.50 15.45
N ASP A 87 -2.46 2.11 14.38
CA ASP A 87 -3.87 1.95 13.99
C ASP A 87 -4.19 0.53 13.52
N LEU A 88 -3.16 -0.22 13.09
CA LEU A 88 -3.31 -1.61 12.64
C LEU A 88 -3.39 -2.61 13.81
N LYS A 89 -2.82 -2.32 14.97
CA LYS A 89 -2.68 -3.28 16.09
C LYS A 89 -3.98 -3.99 16.47
N ASN A 90 -5.11 -3.28 16.42
CA ASN A 90 -6.39 -3.79 16.87
C ASN A 90 -7.29 -4.33 15.75
N ILE A 91 -6.99 -3.99 14.50
CA ILE A 91 -7.83 -4.31 13.34
C ILE A 91 -7.15 -5.28 12.36
N LEU A 92 -5.85 -5.54 12.54
CA LEU A 92 -5.09 -6.49 11.74
C LEU A 92 -5.17 -7.88 12.36
N LYS A 93 -5.48 -8.87 11.55
CA LYS A 93 -5.53 -10.28 11.89
C LYS A 93 -4.74 -11.09 10.86
N VAL A 94 -4.01 -12.07 11.34
CA VAL A 94 -3.32 -13.04 10.48
C VAL A 94 -3.76 -14.43 10.86
N GLU A 95 -4.17 -15.20 9.89
CA GLU A 95 -4.49 -16.62 10.02
C GLU A 95 -3.54 -17.42 9.14
N VAL A 96 -2.94 -18.47 9.68
CA VAL A 96 -2.10 -19.42 8.95
C VAL A 96 -2.72 -20.79 9.08
N GLU A 97 -2.94 -21.48 7.95
CA GLU A 97 -3.66 -22.77 7.91
C GLU A 97 -5.01 -22.71 8.67
N GLY A 98 -5.72 -21.56 8.53
CA GLY A 98 -7.00 -21.31 9.22
C GLY A 98 -6.91 -21.08 10.73
N LYS A 99 -5.71 -20.95 11.29
CA LYS A 99 -5.49 -20.69 12.72
C LYS A 99 -4.98 -19.27 12.93
N LYS A 100 -5.59 -18.57 13.90
CA LYS A 100 -5.11 -17.24 14.32
C LYS A 100 -3.64 -17.33 14.74
N THR A 101 -2.83 -16.44 14.17
CA THR A 101 -1.39 -16.36 14.44
C THR A 101 -1.08 -15.00 15.05
N GLU A 102 -0.35 -15.01 16.17
CA GLU A 102 0.11 -13.78 16.82
C GLU A 102 1.29 -13.17 16.03
N PHE A 103 1.41 -11.85 16.08
CA PHE A 103 2.47 -11.14 15.39
C PHE A 103 2.98 -9.94 16.19
N ASN A 104 4.17 -9.47 15.83
CA ASN A 104 4.74 -8.22 16.30
C ASN A 104 4.91 -7.25 15.13
N LEU A 105 4.42 -6.02 15.27
CA LEU A 105 4.71 -4.94 14.32
C LEU A 105 6.19 -4.54 14.43
N ILE A 106 6.86 -4.50 13.29
CA ILE A 106 8.26 -4.09 13.17
C ILE A 106 8.36 -2.63 12.75
N THR A 107 7.48 -2.19 11.86
CA THR A 107 7.37 -0.78 11.50
C THR A 107 6.78 0.00 12.66
N ILE A 108 7.50 1.03 13.13
CA ILE A 108 7.14 1.83 14.31
C ILE A 108 6.71 3.27 13.97
N SER A 109 6.97 3.72 12.75
CA SER A 109 6.63 5.06 12.27
C SER A 109 5.74 4.99 11.03
N PRO A 110 4.96 6.03 10.75
CA PRO A 110 4.07 6.06 9.58
C PRO A 110 4.80 5.82 8.27
N ASP A 111 4.38 4.79 7.54
CA ASP A 111 4.93 4.41 6.25
C ASP A 111 3.85 3.82 5.33
N ASN A 112 4.16 3.72 4.04
CA ASN A 112 3.36 2.99 3.07
C ASN A 112 3.70 1.49 3.02
N LYS A 113 4.81 1.08 3.66
CA LYS A 113 5.19 -0.31 3.91
C LYS A 113 5.12 -0.60 5.40
N VAL A 114 4.26 -1.53 5.80
CA VAL A 114 4.17 -1.99 7.19
C VAL A 114 4.61 -3.44 7.28
N SER A 115 5.64 -3.68 8.07
CA SER A 115 6.21 -5.01 8.29
C SER A 115 5.78 -5.56 9.65
N LEU A 116 5.44 -6.85 9.67
CA LEU A 116 5.12 -7.60 10.87
C LEU A 116 5.81 -8.96 10.86
N ARG A 117 6.22 -9.46 12.02
CA ARG A 117 6.78 -10.80 12.20
C ARG A 117 5.76 -11.71 12.84
N LEU A 118 5.57 -12.90 12.26
CA LEU A 118 4.66 -13.91 12.78
C LEU A 118 5.36 -14.69 13.89
N ASN A 119 4.67 -14.84 15.01
CA ASN A 119 5.23 -15.53 16.18
C ASN A 119 4.86 -17.00 16.20
N GLY A 120 5.78 -17.85 16.67
CA GLY A 120 5.51 -19.26 16.94
C GLY A 120 5.34 -20.15 15.71
N LEU A 121 5.51 -19.63 14.49
CA LEU A 121 5.52 -20.44 13.29
C LEU A 121 6.85 -21.17 13.17
N LYS A 122 6.76 -22.49 13.03
CA LYS A 122 7.92 -23.31 12.70
C LYS A 122 8.12 -23.38 11.20
N ALA A 123 9.39 -23.41 10.80
CA ALA A 123 9.75 -23.69 9.43
C ALA A 123 9.32 -25.12 9.04
N GLU A 124 8.61 -25.23 7.93
CA GLU A 124 8.18 -26.51 7.35
C GLU A 124 8.77 -26.67 5.95
N ASP A 125 8.86 -27.89 5.47
CA ASP A 125 9.35 -28.20 4.10
C ASP A 125 8.28 -28.02 3.01
N LYS A 126 7.13 -27.50 3.38
CA LYS A 126 6.00 -27.15 2.49
C LYS A 126 5.61 -25.68 2.65
N ASP A 127 4.95 -25.16 1.66
CA ASP A 127 4.31 -23.87 1.71
C ASP A 127 3.09 -23.91 2.63
N LEU A 128 2.80 -22.78 3.30
CA LEU A 128 1.64 -22.62 4.18
C LEU A 128 0.72 -21.52 3.61
N ASP A 129 -0.57 -21.78 3.66
CA ASP A 129 -1.57 -20.79 3.31
C ASP A 129 -1.83 -19.83 4.47
N ALA A 130 -1.75 -18.54 4.19
CA ALA A 130 -2.06 -17.50 5.16
C ALA A 130 -3.09 -16.51 4.60
N VAL A 131 -3.82 -15.88 5.51
CA VAL A 131 -4.76 -14.81 5.17
C VAL A 131 -4.51 -13.64 6.09
N VAL A 132 -4.23 -12.48 5.50
CA VAL A 132 -4.15 -11.20 6.19
C VAL A 132 -5.48 -10.50 6.05
N THR A 133 -6.08 -10.13 7.17
CA THR A 133 -7.33 -9.36 7.23
C THR A 133 -7.10 -8.07 7.98
N ILE A 134 -7.51 -6.95 7.40
CA ILE A 134 -7.56 -5.64 8.06
C ILE A 134 -9.04 -5.26 8.09
N GLU A 135 -9.59 -5.06 9.28
CA GLU A 135 -10.97 -4.61 9.44
C GLU A 135 -11.15 -3.19 8.90
N SER A 136 -12.38 -2.81 8.59
CA SER A 136 -12.70 -1.45 8.13
C SER A 136 -12.33 -0.40 9.15
N GLY A 137 -12.03 0.80 8.68
CA GLY A 137 -11.76 1.95 9.55
C GLY A 137 -10.34 2.46 9.52
N LEU A 138 -9.40 1.76 8.84
CA LEU A 138 -8.05 2.26 8.66
C LEU A 138 -8.06 3.57 7.86
N LYS A 139 -7.23 4.53 8.28
CA LYS A 139 -7.06 5.83 7.62
C LYS A 139 -5.62 6.03 7.17
N PRO A 140 -5.40 6.72 6.06
CA PRO A 140 -4.06 7.22 5.77
C PRO A 140 -3.69 8.35 6.73
N VAL A 141 -2.41 8.59 6.94
CA VAL A 141 -1.88 9.69 7.79
C VAL A 141 -2.40 11.06 7.33
N LYS A 142 -2.59 11.22 6.02
CA LYS A 142 -3.22 12.40 5.43
C LYS A 142 -4.48 11.96 4.73
N GLY A 143 -5.61 12.47 5.19
CA GLY A 143 -6.93 12.13 4.66
C GLY A 143 -7.97 12.00 5.75
N ASN A 144 -9.24 11.93 5.37
CA ASN A 144 -10.34 11.85 6.34
C ASN A 144 -11.32 10.71 6.04
N MET A 145 -11.11 9.98 4.95
CA MET A 145 -11.92 8.82 4.61
C MET A 145 -11.28 7.55 5.19
N THR A 146 -12.13 6.71 5.76
CA THR A 146 -11.75 5.37 6.20
C THR A 146 -11.76 4.41 5.01
N ALA A 147 -10.84 3.44 5.02
CA ALA A 147 -10.87 2.33 4.10
C ALA A 147 -11.91 1.28 4.51
N ASP A 148 -12.41 0.56 3.53
CA ASP A 148 -13.15 -0.68 3.73
C ASP A 148 -12.21 -1.77 4.28
N ALA A 149 -12.77 -2.92 4.66
CA ALA A 149 -11.96 -4.05 5.10
C ALA A 149 -11.13 -4.63 3.94
N PHE A 150 -9.90 -5.00 4.23
CA PHE A 150 -9.03 -5.72 3.30
C PHE A 150 -8.93 -7.18 3.73
N LYS A 151 -8.92 -8.08 2.74
CA LYS A 151 -8.65 -9.50 2.96
C LYS A 151 -7.77 -9.99 1.82
N MET A 152 -6.57 -10.45 2.15
CA MET A 152 -5.57 -10.85 1.17
C MET A 152 -5.02 -12.24 1.51
N PRO A 153 -5.16 -13.23 0.62
CA PRO A 153 -4.45 -14.48 0.74
C PRO A 153 -2.96 -14.26 0.46
N VAL A 154 -2.12 -14.93 1.21
CA VAL A 154 -0.65 -14.85 1.09
C VAL A 154 -0.09 -16.25 1.27
N THR A 155 0.90 -16.62 0.49
CA THR A 155 1.61 -17.89 0.67
C THR A 155 2.90 -17.65 1.45
N ILE A 156 3.10 -18.39 2.54
CA ILE A 156 4.36 -18.46 3.27
C ILE A 156 5.15 -19.63 2.67
N SER A 157 6.01 -19.31 1.70
CA SER A 157 6.82 -20.33 1.03
C SER A 157 7.79 -21.00 2.00
N SER A 158 8.07 -22.27 1.79
CA SER A 158 9.03 -23.03 2.59
C SER A 158 10.40 -22.33 2.66
N PRO A 159 11.01 -22.17 3.84
CA PRO A 159 12.34 -21.58 3.96
C PRO A 159 13.46 -22.53 3.51
N TYR A 160 13.15 -23.79 3.24
CA TYR A 160 14.11 -24.77 2.71
C TYR A 160 14.24 -24.70 1.19
N VAL A 161 13.37 -23.94 0.53
CA VAL A 161 13.40 -23.73 -0.94
C VAL A 161 13.60 -22.24 -1.22
N LEU A 162 14.75 -21.90 -1.79
CA LEU A 162 14.97 -20.53 -2.27
C LEU A 162 14.17 -20.30 -3.56
N SER A 163 13.30 -19.32 -3.54
CA SER A 163 12.52 -18.91 -4.72
C SER A 163 12.64 -17.42 -4.98
N VAL A 164 12.67 -17.05 -6.25
CA VAL A 164 12.56 -15.66 -6.69
C VAL A 164 11.06 -15.30 -6.75
N GLN A 165 10.65 -14.33 -5.95
CA GLN A 165 9.27 -13.87 -5.86
C GLN A 165 8.98 -12.74 -6.86
N ASN A 166 9.96 -11.88 -7.09
CA ASN A 166 9.82 -10.77 -8.03
C ASN A 166 11.17 -10.41 -8.67
N LEU A 167 11.11 -9.92 -9.89
CA LEU A 167 12.25 -9.42 -10.63
C LEU A 167 11.85 -8.15 -11.37
N GLU A 168 12.46 -7.03 -11.00
CA GLU A 168 12.22 -5.72 -11.58
C GLU A 168 13.50 -5.14 -12.16
N ALA A 169 13.40 -4.58 -13.35
CA ALA A 169 14.50 -3.84 -13.97
C ALA A 169 14.17 -2.34 -13.93
N GLU A 170 15.08 -1.56 -13.40
CA GLU A 170 14.99 -0.10 -13.34
C GLU A 170 16.21 0.52 -14.00
N HIS A 171 16.07 1.75 -14.49
CA HIS A 171 17.16 2.57 -15.01
C HIS A 171 17.03 3.98 -14.47
N ASP A 172 18.04 4.44 -13.73
CA ASP A 172 18.04 5.77 -13.13
C ASP A 172 18.57 6.89 -14.04
N GLY A 173 18.83 6.57 -15.31
CA GLY A 173 19.45 7.47 -16.29
C GLY A 173 20.97 7.28 -16.42
N THR A 174 21.61 6.61 -15.47
CA THR A 174 23.05 6.38 -15.43
C THR A 174 23.38 4.90 -15.41
N GLU A 175 22.67 4.14 -14.59
CA GLU A 175 22.90 2.71 -14.38
C GLU A 175 21.61 1.90 -14.55
N GLY A 176 21.74 0.68 -15.10
CA GLY A 176 20.68 -0.31 -15.07
C GLY A 176 20.73 -1.09 -13.75
N ILE A 177 19.61 -1.18 -13.07
CA ILE A 177 19.47 -1.89 -11.79
C ILE A 177 18.49 -3.04 -11.98
N VAL A 178 18.86 -4.22 -11.52
CA VAL A 178 17.94 -5.37 -11.43
C VAL A 178 17.68 -5.66 -9.97
N LYS A 179 16.43 -5.50 -9.55
CA LYS A 179 15.97 -5.85 -8.21
C LYS A 179 15.44 -7.27 -8.23
N VAL A 180 15.99 -8.10 -7.38
CA VAL A 180 15.55 -9.49 -7.20
C VAL A 180 14.99 -9.62 -5.79
N THR A 181 13.71 -9.95 -5.69
CA THR A 181 13.05 -10.24 -4.42
C THR A 181 12.94 -11.74 -4.26
N THR A 182 13.42 -12.25 -3.13
CA THR A 182 13.38 -13.68 -2.81
C THR A 182 12.54 -13.93 -1.56
N ASN A 183 12.12 -15.19 -1.36
CA ASN A 183 11.37 -15.61 -0.16
C ASN A 183 12.23 -15.68 1.11
N GLN A 184 13.54 -15.47 1.00
CA GLN A 184 14.50 -15.52 2.12
C GLN A 184 15.46 -14.35 2.04
N GLN A 185 15.97 -13.94 3.20
CA GLN A 185 17.05 -12.99 3.29
C GLN A 185 18.36 -13.62 2.79
N LEU A 186 18.98 -12.99 1.81
CA LEU A 186 20.26 -13.40 1.25
C LEU A 186 21.37 -12.45 1.69
N THR A 187 22.56 -12.97 1.90
CA THR A 187 23.77 -12.15 2.10
C THR A 187 24.42 -11.87 0.77
N GLY A 188 24.89 -10.64 0.55
CA GLY A 188 25.48 -10.21 -0.73
C GLY A 188 26.67 -11.06 -1.20
N GLU A 189 27.41 -11.67 -0.27
CA GLU A 189 28.56 -12.54 -0.61
C GLU A 189 28.13 -13.88 -1.21
N SER A 190 27.00 -14.43 -0.78
CA SER A 190 26.50 -15.70 -1.30
C SER A 190 25.98 -15.61 -2.74
N LEU A 191 25.68 -14.41 -3.23
CA LEU A 191 25.11 -14.22 -4.56
C LEU A 191 26.16 -13.99 -5.65
N LYS A 192 27.33 -13.42 -5.35
CA LYS A 192 28.35 -13.03 -6.34
C LYS A 192 28.81 -14.16 -7.27
N SER A 193 28.80 -15.40 -6.79
CA SER A 193 29.23 -16.56 -7.59
C SER A 193 28.10 -17.17 -8.42
N PHE A 194 26.86 -16.83 -8.15
CA PHE A 194 25.68 -17.47 -8.77
C PHE A 194 24.92 -16.56 -9.74
N VAL A 195 25.12 -15.24 -9.64
CA VAL A 195 24.50 -14.28 -10.56
C VAL A 195 25.44 -14.04 -11.74
N LYS A 196 24.96 -14.38 -12.93
CA LYS A 196 25.65 -14.11 -14.21
C LYS A 196 24.74 -13.23 -15.05
N PHE A 197 25.29 -12.16 -15.60
CA PHE A 197 24.66 -11.25 -16.56
C PHE A 197 25.24 -11.51 -17.94
#